data_09a66d7c1ded8f2422c9f964547c351d
#
_entry.id   09a66d7c1ded8f2422c9f964547c351d
#
_cell.length_a   1.000
_cell.length_b   1.000
_cell.length_c   1.000
_cell.angle_alpha   90.00
_cell.angle_beta   90.00
_cell.angle_gamma   90.00
#
_symmetry.space_group_name_H-M   'P 1'
#
loop_
_entity.id
_entity.type
_entity.pdbx_description
1 polymer ?
#
loop_
_entity_poly.entity_id
_entity_poly.type
_entity_poly.pdbx_seq_one_letter_code
_entity_poly.pdbx_strand_id
1 'polypeptide(L)'
;MADFFETDLRVGEIVKAEIFREAKKPAYKLWINFGEEIGIKTSSAQITSLYTTQMLIGKLVIAVTNLEPKQVGPFISEVLVLGVDGKNVGDIILIAPEYKALIGNRVH
;
A
#
# COMPACT_ATOMS: atom_id res chain seq x y z
N MET A 1 3.70 -11.35 20.18
CA MET A 1 3.68 -10.04 19.50
C MET A 1 4.96 -9.88 18.67
N ALA A 2 4.81 -9.49 17.43
CA ALA A 2 5.98 -9.30 16.57
C ALA A 2 6.82 -8.11 17.03
N ASP A 3 8.13 -8.28 17.04
CA ASP A 3 9.05 -7.19 17.31
C ASP A 3 8.98 -6.19 16.13
N PHE A 4 9.06 -4.90 16.44
CA PHE A 4 9.10 -3.86 15.42
C PHE A 4 10.17 -4.14 14.36
N PHE A 5 11.36 -4.60 14.78
CA PHE A 5 12.46 -4.87 13.86
C PHE A 5 12.26 -6.11 13.01
N GLU A 6 11.30 -6.98 13.36
CA GLU A 6 10.94 -8.12 12.53
C GLU A 6 10.01 -7.72 11.40
N THR A 7 9.28 -6.62 11.55
CA THR A 7 8.39 -6.10 10.53
C THR A 7 9.18 -5.19 9.60
N ASP A 8 9.20 -5.52 8.33
CA ASP A 8 9.94 -4.75 7.33
C ASP A 8 9.02 -3.73 6.67
N LEU A 9 9.12 -2.48 7.11
CA LEU A 9 8.36 -1.35 6.57
C LEU A 9 9.24 -0.57 5.59
N ARG A 10 8.75 -0.37 4.38
CA ARG A 10 9.51 0.31 3.33
C ARG A 10 8.69 1.42 2.70
N VAL A 11 9.41 2.43 2.19
CA VAL A 11 8.83 3.46 1.35
C VAL A 11 8.66 2.90 -0.06
N GLY A 12 7.47 3.05 -0.63
CA GLY A 12 7.21 2.69 -2.02
C GLY A 12 6.48 3.79 -2.74
N GLU A 13 6.51 3.73 -4.06
CA GLU A 13 5.78 4.67 -4.92
C GLU A 13 4.71 3.91 -5.69
N ILE A 14 3.46 4.37 -5.63
CA ILE A 14 2.39 3.78 -6.41
C ILE A 14 2.60 4.13 -7.88
N VAL A 15 2.78 3.11 -8.71
CA VAL A 15 3.03 3.30 -10.15
C VAL A 15 1.81 2.94 -11.00
N LYS A 16 0.86 2.18 -10.43
CA LYS A 16 -0.36 1.81 -11.11
C LYS A 16 -1.45 1.57 -10.10
N ALA A 17 -2.68 1.97 -10.42
CA ALA A 17 -3.84 1.74 -9.56
C ALA A 17 -5.06 1.46 -10.43
N GLU A 18 -5.84 0.43 -10.06
CA GLU A 18 -7.05 0.04 -10.78
C GLU A 18 -8.17 -0.25 -9.80
N ILE A 19 -9.41 -0.06 -10.24
CA ILE A 19 -10.58 -0.47 -9.47
C ILE A 19 -10.59 -1.99 -9.38
N PHE A 20 -10.76 -2.51 -8.17
CA PHE A 20 -10.82 -3.95 -7.93
C PHE A 20 -12.28 -4.40 -7.97
N ARG A 21 -12.76 -4.74 -9.16
CA ARG A 21 -14.19 -5.03 -9.38
C ARG A 21 -14.64 -6.32 -8.69
N GLU A 22 -13.74 -7.31 -8.58
CA GLU A 22 -14.07 -8.62 -8.01
C GLU A 22 -14.04 -8.66 -6.49
N ALA A 23 -13.58 -7.58 -5.84
CA ALA A 23 -13.53 -7.51 -4.39
C ALA A 23 -14.95 -7.39 -3.82
N LYS A 24 -15.19 -8.02 -2.67
CA LYS A 24 -16.50 -7.95 -2.00
C LYS A 24 -16.80 -6.55 -1.48
N LYS A 25 -15.77 -5.83 -1.01
CA LYS A 25 -15.89 -4.44 -0.56
C LYS A 25 -15.13 -3.56 -1.54
N PRO A 26 -15.56 -2.29 -1.73
CA PRO A 26 -14.84 -1.39 -2.62
C PRO A 26 -13.37 -1.30 -2.27
N ALA A 27 -12.53 -1.54 -3.26
CA ALA A 27 -11.08 -1.58 -3.09
C ALA A 27 -10.38 -1.22 -4.39
N TYR A 28 -9.09 -0.94 -4.29
CA TYR A 28 -8.20 -0.76 -5.44
C TYR A 28 -7.15 -1.84 -5.45
N LYS A 29 -6.68 -2.17 -6.64
CA LYS A 29 -5.47 -2.95 -6.87
C LYS A 29 -4.34 -1.96 -7.10
N LEU A 30 -3.27 -2.08 -6.34
CA LEU A 30 -2.13 -1.17 -6.41
C LEU A 30 -0.87 -1.92 -6.82
N TRP A 31 -0.06 -1.29 -7.67
CA TRP A 31 1.30 -1.74 -7.99
C TRP A 31 2.23 -0.70 -7.45
N ILE A 32 3.18 -1.13 -6.61
CA ILE A 32 4.02 -0.24 -5.82
C ILE A 32 5.48 -0.59 -6.07
N ASN A 33 6.26 0.41 -6.44
CA ASN A 33 7.68 0.24 -6.70
C ASN A 33 8.47 0.51 -5.43
N PHE A 34 9.22 -0.50 -4.97
CA PHE A 34 10.09 -0.43 -3.80
C PHE A 34 11.57 -0.37 -4.18
N GLY A 35 11.89 -0.10 -5.43
CA GLY A 35 13.27 -0.03 -5.90
C GLY A 35 13.78 -1.36 -6.43
N GLU A 36 15.05 -1.37 -6.85
CA GLU A 36 15.62 -2.53 -7.54
C GLU A 36 15.69 -3.78 -6.67
N GLU A 37 15.98 -3.61 -5.39
CA GLU A 37 16.17 -4.76 -4.49
C GLU A 37 14.87 -5.54 -4.29
N ILE A 38 13.77 -4.84 -4.02
CA ILE A 38 12.48 -5.48 -3.73
C ILE A 38 11.62 -5.56 -4.99
N GLY A 39 11.68 -4.55 -5.84
CA GLY A 39 10.92 -4.50 -7.07
C GLY A 39 9.51 -3.98 -6.89
N ILE A 40 8.67 -4.25 -7.89
CA ILE A 40 7.26 -3.83 -7.88
C ILE A 40 6.43 -4.94 -7.23
N LYS A 41 5.64 -4.56 -6.24
CA LYS A 41 4.76 -5.48 -5.51
C LYS A 41 3.32 -5.00 -5.59
N THR A 42 2.40 -5.91 -5.35
CA THR A 42 0.96 -5.65 -5.45
C THR A 42 0.34 -5.55 -4.07
N SER A 43 -0.71 -4.75 -3.96
CA SER A 43 -1.50 -4.63 -2.74
C SER A 43 -2.96 -4.38 -3.09
N SER A 44 -3.86 -5.06 -2.38
CA SER A 44 -5.28 -4.70 -2.38
C SER A 44 -5.50 -3.72 -1.23
N ALA A 45 -6.19 -2.62 -1.48
CA ALA A 45 -6.39 -1.60 -0.47
C ALA A 45 -7.81 -1.03 -0.52
N GLN A 46 -8.49 -1.00 0.63
CA GLN A 46 -9.84 -0.44 0.75
C GLN A 46 -9.75 1.05 1.04
N ILE A 47 -9.30 1.82 0.04
CA ILE A 47 -9.03 3.25 0.17
C ILE A 47 -9.84 4.09 -0.83
N THR A 48 -11.01 3.59 -1.24
CA THR A 48 -11.79 4.22 -2.31
C THR A 48 -12.55 5.47 -1.85
N SER A 49 -12.67 5.70 -0.55
CA SER A 49 -13.45 6.81 -0.02
C SER A 49 -12.79 8.16 -0.25
N LEU A 50 -11.49 8.27 -0.01
CA LEU A 50 -10.76 9.54 -0.10
C LEU A 50 -9.89 9.68 -1.34
N TYR A 51 -9.61 8.59 -2.06
CA TYR A 51 -8.67 8.61 -3.17
C TYR A 51 -9.33 8.11 -4.45
N THR A 52 -9.02 8.77 -5.56
CA THR A 52 -9.27 8.23 -6.89
C THR A 52 -8.02 7.51 -7.38
N THR A 53 -8.15 6.68 -8.40
CA THR A 53 -6.98 5.99 -8.97
C THR A 53 -5.96 6.98 -9.52
N GLN A 54 -6.40 8.09 -10.11
CA GLN A 54 -5.50 9.10 -10.65
C GLN A 54 -4.69 9.81 -9.56
N MET A 55 -5.33 10.07 -8.40
CA MET A 55 -4.65 10.73 -7.28
C MET A 55 -3.52 9.88 -6.72
N LEU A 56 -3.61 8.57 -6.85
CA LEU A 56 -2.67 7.64 -6.24
C LEU A 56 -1.37 7.50 -7.03
N ILE A 57 -1.40 7.73 -8.33
CA ILE A 57 -0.21 7.55 -9.18
C ILE A 57 0.88 8.54 -8.77
N GLY A 58 2.08 8.01 -8.48
CA GLY A 58 3.22 8.83 -8.06
C GLY A 58 3.26 9.12 -6.56
N LYS A 59 2.25 8.66 -5.82
CA LYS A 59 2.18 8.90 -4.38
C LYS A 59 3.12 7.96 -3.62
N LEU A 60 3.87 8.52 -2.67
CA LEU A 60 4.68 7.71 -1.77
C LEU A 60 3.80 7.14 -0.66
N VAL A 61 4.08 5.90 -0.30
CA VAL A 61 3.36 5.18 0.76
C VAL A 61 4.37 4.43 1.63
N ILE A 62 3.91 3.97 2.79
CA ILE A 62 4.64 3.05 3.65
C ILE A 62 3.91 1.72 3.61
N ALA A 63 4.64 0.64 3.40
CA ALA A 63 4.04 -0.68 3.33
C ALA A 63 4.88 -1.72 4.07
N VAL A 64 4.21 -2.73 4.61
CA VAL A 64 4.86 -3.91 5.18
C VAL A 64 5.19 -4.84 4.02
N THR A 65 6.48 -5.17 3.86
CA THR A 65 6.96 -5.93 2.70
C THR A 65 7.26 -7.39 3.00
N ASN A 66 7.34 -7.79 4.26
CA ASN A 66 7.70 -9.15 4.64
C ASN A 66 6.52 -9.96 5.18
N LEU A 67 5.33 -9.72 4.63
CA LEU A 67 4.15 -10.53 4.92
C LEU A 67 4.02 -11.65 3.92
N GLU A 68 3.31 -12.72 4.33
CA GLU A 68 2.91 -13.74 3.37
C GLU A 68 1.87 -13.15 2.42
N PRO A 69 2.01 -13.41 1.10
CA PRO A 69 1.02 -12.96 0.14
C PRO A 69 -0.36 -13.49 0.48
N LYS A 70 -1.38 -12.66 0.30
CA LYS A 70 -2.77 -13.00 0.58
C LYS A 70 -3.56 -12.97 -0.71
N GLN A 71 -4.31 -14.03 -0.96
CA GLN A 71 -5.20 -14.07 -2.11
C GLN A 71 -6.51 -13.36 -1.79
N VAL A 72 -6.87 -12.39 -2.64
CA VAL A 72 -8.13 -11.65 -2.54
C VAL A 72 -8.83 -11.80 -3.88
N GLY A 73 -9.79 -12.74 -3.96
CA GLY A 73 -10.40 -13.11 -5.23
C GLY A 73 -9.32 -13.58 -6.21
N PRO A 74 -9.29 -13.06 -7.45
CA PRO A 74 -8.29 -13.44 -8.45
C PRO A 74 -6.95 -12.72 -8.29
N PHE A 75 -6.81 -11.84 -7.30
CA PHE A 75 -5.65 -10.96 -7.13
C PHE A 75 -4.84 -11.37 -5.91
N ILE A 76 -3.52 -11.31 -6.01
CA ILE A 76 -2.63 -11.61 -4.90
C ILE A 76 -2.09 -10.31 -4.34
N SER A 77 -2.34 -10.06 -3.04
CA SER A 77 -1.83 -8.91 -2.32
C SER A 77 -0.54 -9.32 -1.62
N GLU A 78 0.58 -8.80 -2.10
CA GLU A 78 1.91 -9.20 -1.64
C GLU A 78 2.40 -8.37 -0.46
N VAL A 79 1.96 -7.10 -0.39
CA VAL A 79 2.38 -6.18 0.67
C VAL A 79 1.15 -5.54 1.28
N LEU A 80 1.31 -4.94 2.46
CA LEU A 80 0.23 -4.22 3.14
C LEU A 80 0.58 -2.74 3.21
N VAL A 81 -0.17 -1.94 2.47
CA VAL A 81 -0.07 -0.48 2.54
C VAL A 81 -0.70 -0.01 3.85
N LEU A 82 -0.01 0.87 4.55
CA LEU A 82 -0.45 1.35 5.86
C LEU A 82 -1.25 2.64 5.75
N GLY A 83 -2.28 2.72 6.58
CA GLY A 83 -3.10 3.92 6.70
C GLY A 83 -3.65 4.04 8.11
N VAL A 84 -4.27 5.17 8.38
CA VAL A 84 -4.95 5.43 9.65
C VAL A 84 -6.40 5.78 9.37
N ASP A 85 -7.25 5.57 10.35
CA ASP A 85 -8.66 5.94 10.22
C ASP A 85 -8.81 7.45 10.11
N GLY A 86 -9.65 7.87 9.19
CA GLY A 86 -10.01 9.26 9.04
C GLY A 86 -11.17 9.64 9.94
N LYS A 87 -11.77 10.80 9.65
CA LYS A 87 -12.83 11.38 10.48
C LYS A 87 -14.12 10.56 10.41
N ASN A 88 -14.45 10.03 9.23
CA ASN A 88 -15.68 9.26 9.01
C ASN A 88 -15.36 7.78 8.87
N VAL A 89 -16.35 6.93 9.16
CA VAL A 89 -16.21 5.48 9.00
C VAL A 89 -15.88 5.16 7.55
N GLY A 90 -14.86 4.34 7.34
CA GLY A 90 -14.41 3.94 6.00
C GLY A 90 -13.41 4.87 5.35
N ASP A 91 -13.18 6.05 5.94
CA ASP A 91 -12.15 6.96 5.45
C ASP A 91 -10.79 6.49 5.96
N ILE A 92 -9.96 6.03 5.04
CA ILE A 92 -8.60 5.60 5.38
C ILE A 92 -7.63 6.62 4.78
N ILE A 93 -6.74 7.14 5.61
CA ILE A 93 -5.72 8.10 5.20
C ILE A 93 -4.39 7.38 5.13
N LEU A 94 -3.76 7.40 3.97
CA LEU A 94 -2.48 6.72 3.75
C LEU A 94 -1.36 7.40 4.53
N ILE A 95 -0.45 6.60 5.08
CA ILE A 95 0.74 7.10 5.75
C ILE A 95 1.82 7.30 4.69
N ALA A 96 2.48 8.47 4.73
CA ALA A 96 3.54 8.79 3.80
C ALA A 96 4.64 9.58 4.53
N PRO A 97 5.88 9.54 4.04
CA PRO A 97 6.92 10.41 4.60
C PRO A 97 6.55 11.88 4.36
N GLU A 98 6.85 12.73 5.34
CA GLU A 98 6.58 14.16 5.23
C GLU A 98 7.44 14.82 4.15
N TYR A 99 8.70 14.38 4.03
CA TYR A 99 9.60 14.84 2.98
C TYR A 99 9.76 13.74 1.94
N LYS A 100 10.22 14.11 0.75
CA LYS A 100 10.49 13.16 -0.31
C LYS A 100 11.58 12.18 0.15
N ALA A 101 11.28 10.89 0.11
CA ALA A 101 12.20 9.84 0.52
C ALA A 101 12.56 8.97 -0.67
N LEU A 102 13.69 8.26 -0.57
CA LEU A 102 14.09 7.31 -1.59
C LEU A 102 13.23 6.05 -1.48
N ILE A 103 12.78 5.57 -2.63
CA ILE A 103 12.01 4.34 -2.74
C ILE A 103 12.84 3.18 -2.21
N GLY A 104 12.23 2.34 -1.39
CA GLY A 104 12.90 1.18 -0.79
C GLY A 104 13.54 1.44 0.56
N ASN A 105 13.63 2.70 0.98
CA ASN A 105 14.20 3.00 2.30
C ASN A 105 13.33 2.39 3.40
N ARG A 106 14.03 1.86 4.40
CA ARG A 106 13.38 1.17 5.51
C ARG A 106 12.98 2.14 6.61
N VAL A 107 11.82 1.89 7.20
CA VAL A 107 11.37 2.61 8.40
C VAL A 107 12.13 2.07 9.61
N HIS A 108 12.59 2.96 10.44
CA HIS A 108 13.31 2.58 11.66
C HIS A 108 13.07 3.54 12.81
#